data_0f4121fc94836b899c4d7d14925a9f62
#
_entry.id   0f4121fc94836b899c4d7d14925a9f62
#
_cell.length_a   1.000
_cell.length_b   1.000
_cell.length_c   1.000
_cell.angle_alpha   90.00
_cell.angle_beta   90.00
_cell.angle_gamma   90.00
#
_symmetry.space_group_name_H-M   'P 1'
#
loop_
_entity.id
_entity.type
_entity.pdbx_description
1 polymer ?
#
loop_
_entity_poly.entity_id
_entity_poly.type
_entity_poly.pdbx_seq_one_letter_code
_entity_poly.pdbx_strand_id
1 'polypeptide(L)'
;MTKYALEIEQLNKTYRNGVKALKDINLNVEDGDLFAFLGPNGAGKSTVIGIITTLVNITSGTVKVYGKDIRQFPEATKKMIGVVPQEYNLNQFIPIQETMINIGGYFGLTKKQSMNKTQELFEDLGIWHKRECTPRELSGGMKRRLLIARALIHSPKLLILDEPTACLLYTSPSPRDAS
;
A
#
# COMPACT_ATOMS: atom_id res chain seq x y z
N MET A 1 -3.38 -1.49 -22.83
CA MET A 1 -2.82 -1.33 -21.47
C MET A 1 -3.25 0.03 -20.95
N THR A 2 -3.71 0.14 -19.71
CA THR A 2 -4.07 1.44 -19.11
C THR A 2 -2.79 2.25 -18.88
N LYS A 3 -2.78 3.50 -19.33
CA LYS A 3 -1.65 4.42 -19.14
C LYS A 3 -1.44 4.77 -17.65
N TYR A 4 -2.51 4.77 -16.87
CA TYR A 4 -2.52 5.24 -15.50
C TYR A 4 -2.58 4.10 -14.48
N ALA A 5 -1.72 4.16 -13.46
CA ALA A 5 -1.77 3.31 -12.28
C ALA A 5 -2.90 3.75 -11.32
N LEU A 6 -3.13 5.07 -11.23
CA LEU A 6 -4.18 5.68 -10.43
C LEU A 6 -4.85 6.80 -11.20
N GLU A 7 -6.18 6.81 -11.24
CA GLU A 7 -7.00 7.86 -11.81
C GLU A 7 -8.03 8.31 -10.77
N ILE A 8 -8.08 9.59 -10.48
CA ILE A 8 -9.04 10.22 -9.57
C ILE A 8 -9.73 11.34 -10.32
N GLU A 9 -11.05 11.29 -10.38
CA GLU A 9 -11.87 12.27 -11.08
C GLU A 9 -12.94 12.84 -10.14
N GLN A 10 -12.94 14.17 -9.98
CA GLN A 10 -13.93 14.96 -9.22
C GLN A 10 -14.20 14.37 -7.82
N LEU A 11 -13.14 13.88 -7.16
CA LEU A 11 -13.28 13.22 -5.87
C LEU A 11 -13.65 14.19 -4.77
N ASN A 12 -14.77 13.90 -4.11
CA ASN A 12 -15.26 14.64 -2.97
C ASN A 12 -15.44 13.73 -1.75
N LYS A 13 -15.11 14.26 -0.58
CA LYS A 13 -15.37 13.61 0.69
C LYS A 13 -15.89 14.58 1.72
N THR A 14 -17.11 14.32 2.18
CA THR A 14 -17.72 14.97 3.35
C THR A 14 -18.01 13.90 4.40
N TYR A 15 -17.51 14.09 5.61
CA TYR A 15 -17.79 13.21 6.75
C TYR A 15 -19.17 13.50 7.36
N ARG A 16 -19.71 12.56 8.15
CA ARG A 16 -21.04 12.70 8.80
C ARG A 16 -21.18 13.94 9.68
N ASN A 17 -20.08 14.40 10.25
CA ASN A 17 -20.00 15.62 11.07
C ASN A 17 -19.97 16.91 10.24
N GLY A 18 -20.18 16.85 8.92
CA GLY A 18 -20.17 17.98 8.01
C GLY A 18 -18.80 18.44 7.52
N VAL A 19 -17.70 17.87 8.01
CA VAL A 19 -16.33 18.23 7.59
C VAL A 19 -16.11 17.82 6.14
N LYS A 20 -15.82 18.78 5.27
CA LYS A 20 -15.43 18.57 3.87
C LYS A 20 -13.93 18.33 3.80
N ALA A 21 -13.52 17.07 3.78
CA ALA A 21 -12.11 16.68 3.75
C ALA A 21 -11.48 16.75 2.36
N LEU A 22 -12.26 16.49 1.31
CA LEU A 22 -11.81 16.58 -0.08
C LEU A 22 -12.86 17.36 -0.90
N LYS A 23 -12.37 18.22 -1.80
CA LYS A 23 -13.21 19.00 -2.68
C LYS A 23 -12.63 18.96 -4.10
N ASP A 24 -13.37 18.31 -4.99
CA ASP A 24 -13.09 18.22 -6.43
C ASP A 24 -11.64 17.87 -6.80
N ILE A 25 -11.11 16.81 -6.13
CA ILE A 25 -9.74 16.35 -6.36
C ILE A 25 -9.69 15.60 -7.69
N ASN A 26 -8.76 16.01 -8.54
CA ASN A 26 -8.44 15.37 -9.82
C ASN A 26 -6.95 15.03 -9.82
N LEU A 27 -6.60 13.78 -10.13
CA LEU A 27 -5.23 13.30 -10.12
C LEU A 27 -5.08 12.08 -11.05
N ASN A 28 -4.02 12.10 -11.86
CA ASN A 28 -3.58 10.94 -12.62
C ASN A 28 -2.13 10.64 -12.29
N VAL A 29 -1.83 9.38 -12.00
CA VAL A 29 -0.47 8.85 -11.80
C VAL A 29 -0.24 7.81 -12.88
N GLU A 30 0.81 7.99 -13.70
CA GLU A 30 1.14 7.05 -14.76
C GLU A 30 1.77 5.76 -14.19
N ASP A 31 1.74 4.70 -14.97
CA ASP A 31 2.41 3.45 -14.59
C ASP A 31 3.93 3.67 -14.62
N GLY A 32 4.62 3.27 -13.55
CA GLY A 32 6.06 3.50 -13.37
C GLY A 32 6.43 4.82 -12.70
N ASP A 33 5.47 5.73 -12.47
CA ASP A 33 5.75 7.01 -11.82
C ASP A 33 6.01 6.89 -10.32
N LEU A 34 6.89 7.77 -9.81
CA LEU A 34 7.02 8.09 -8.41
C LEU A 34 6.26 9.38 -8.11
N PHE A 35 5.16 9.29 -7.38
CA PHE A 35 4.30 10.41 -7.04
C PHE A 35 4.26 10.66 -5.52
N ALA A 36 4.24 11.92 -5.10
CA ALA A 36 4.17 12.28 -3.69
C ALA A 36 3.04 13.27 -3.40
N PHE A 37 2.22 12.97 -2.39
CA PHE A 37 1.29 13.93 -1.81
C PHE A 37 2.03 14.82 -0.80
N LEU A 38 2.22 16.09 -1.13
CA LEU A 38 2.81 17.08 -0.24
C LEU A 38 1.72 18.03 0.28
N GLY A 39 1.84 18.44 1.52
CA GLY A 39 0.91 19.39 2.12
C GLY A 39 0.86 19.29 3.64
N PRO A 40 0.29 20.30 4.33
CA PRO A 40 0.19 20.34 5.78
C PRO A 40 -0.71 19.21 6.33
N ASN A 41 -0.65 19.02 7.65
CA ASN A 41 -1.58 18.14 8.32
C ASN A 41 -3.01 18.65 8.14
N GLY A 42 -3.96 17.74 7.89
CA GLY A 42 -5.35 18.10 7.58
C GLY A 42 -5.63 18.43 6.10
N ALA A 43 -4.62 18.44 5.22
CA ALA A 43 -4.82 18.68 3.78
C ALA A 43 -5.57 17.55 3.03
N GLY A 44 -6.04 16.53 3.72
CA GLY A 44 -6.80 15.43 3.11
C GLY A 44 -5.97 14.26 2.60
N LYS A 45 -4.62 14.26 2.75
CA LYS A 45 -3.72 13.21 2.27
C LYS A 45 -4.16 11.82 2.74
N SER A 46 -4.29 11.62 4.05
CA SER A 46 -4.71 10.34 4.64
C SER A 46 -6.15 9.97 4.25
N THR A 47 -7.01 10.96 3.94
CA THR A 47 -8.36 10.69 3.43
C THR A 47 -8.31 10.13 2.02
N VAL A 48 -7.46 10.70 1.14
CA VAL A 48 -7.26 10.17 -0.23
C VAL A 48 -6.72 8.75 -0.17
N ILE A 49 -5.67 8.50 0.65
CA ILE A 49 -5.11 7.16 0.85
C ILE A 49 -6.19 6.20 1.37
N GLY A 50 -6.94 6.61 2.40
CA GLY A 50 -8.02 5.81 2.96
C GLY A 50 -9.11 5.46 1.93
N ILE A 51 -9.38 6.35 0.97
CA ILE A 51 -10.30 6.07 -0.14
C ILE A 51 -9.69 5.09 -1.12
N ILE A 52 -8.47 5.30 -1.59
CA ILE A 52 -7.79 4.41 -2.54
C ILE A 52 -7.71 2.97 -1.95
N THR A 53 -7.45 2.86 -0.65
CA THR A 53 -7.37 1.58 0.07
C THR A 53 -8.73 1.02 0.49
N THR A 54 -9.84 1.68 0.11
CA THR A 54 -11.22 1.29 0.46
C THR A 54 -11.55 1.30 1.95
N LEU A 55 -10.75 1.94 2.78
CA LEU A 55 -11.02 2.15 4.21
C LEU A 55 -11.99 3.31 4.47
N VAL A 56 -12.07 4.26 3.54
CA VAL A 56 -12.94 5.43 3.60
C VAL A 56 -13.84 5.44 2.37
N ASN A 57 -15.16 5.58 2.58
CA ASN A 57 -16.12 5.66 1.48
C ASN A 57 -16.08 7.03 0.80
N ILE A 58 -16.21 7.03 -0.52
CA ILE A 58 -16.35 8.23 -1.36
C ILE A 58 -17.72 8.88 -1.10
N THR A 59 -17.79 10.22 -1.13
CA THR A 59 -19.06 10.95 -1.19
C THR A 59 -19.53 11.10 -2.64
N SER A 60 -18.65 11.56 -3.53
CA SER A 60 -18.87 11.61 -4.99
C SER A 60 -17.54 11.57 -5.74
N GLY A 61 -17.59 11.37 -7.05
CA GLY A 61 -16.42 11.22 -7.91
C GLY A 61 -16.06 9.75 -8.16
N THR A 62 -14.93 9.54 -8.81
CA THR A 62 -14.45 8.21 -9.23
C THR A 62 -12.99 8.02 -8.87
N VAL A 63 -12.64 6.82 -8.46
CA VAL A 63 -11.25 6.38 -8.25
C VAL A 63 -11.05 5.04 -8.93
N LYS A 64 -10.06 4.97 -9.83
CA LYS A 64 -9.69 3.76 -10.55
C LYS A 64 -8.22 3.42 -10.30
N VAL A 65 -7.94 2.14 -10.12
CA VAL A 65 -6.59 1.58 -10.03
C VAL A 65 -6.39 0.65 -11.21
N TYR A 66 -5.44 0.98 -12.07
CA TYR A 66 -5.23 0.30 -13.37
C TYR A 66 -6.54 0.12 -14.15
N GLY A 67 -7.32 1.21 -14.26
CA GLY A 67 -8.58 1.26 -14.97
C GLY A 67 -9.76 0.58 -14.29
N LYS A 68 -9.60 -0.02 -13.10
CA LYS A 68 -10.67 -0.67 -12.33
C LYS A 68 -11.19 0.27 -11.24
N ASP A 69 -12.49 0.58 -11.28
CA ASP A 69 -13.15 1.36 -10.22
C ASP A 69 -13.11 0.58 -8.89
N ILE A 70 -12.62 1.22 -7.83
CA ILE A 70 -12.44 0.61 -6.51
C ILE A 70 -13.76 0.15 -5.87
N ARG A 71 -14.90 0.71 -6.26
CA ARG A 71 -16.23 0.35 -5.76
C ARG A 71 -16.83 -0.84 -6.51
N GLN A 72 -16.54 -0.93 -7.82
CA GLN A 72 -17.06 -2.01 -8.66
C GLN A 72 -16.21 -3.29 -8.55
N PHE A 73 -14.89 -3.12 -8.37
CA PHE A 73 -13.93 -4.22 -8.34
C PHE A 73 -13.03 -4.19 -7.08
N PRO A 74 -13.62 -4.15 -5.86
CA PRO A 74 -12.84 -3.92 -4.63
C PRO A 74 -11.77 -5.00 -4.39
N GLU A 75 -12.10 -6.28 -4.62
CA GLU A 75 -11.14 -7.38 -4.40
C GLU A 75 -9.99 -7.35 -5.40
N ALA A 76 -10.28 -7.01 -6.66
CA ALA A 76 -9.25 -6.92 -7.69
C ALA A 76 -8.32 -5.72 -7.45
N THR A 77 -8.85 -4.58 -7.03
CA THR A 77 -8.05 -3.38 -6.76
C THR A 77 -7.21 -3.54 -5.50
N LYS A 78 -7.74 -4.15 -4.43
CA LYS A 78 -6.97 -4.46 -3.22
C LYS A 78 -5.75 -5.34 -3.50
N LYS A 79 -5.88 -6.32 -4.39
CA LYS A 79 -4.74 -7.17 -4.80
C LYS A 79 -3.67 -6.42 -5.60
N MET A 80 -4.02 -5.29 -6.21
CA MET A 80 -3.08 -4.45 -6.95
C MET A 80 -2.35 -3.44 -6.07
N ILE A 81 -2.80 -3.22 -4.82
CA ILE A 81 -2.30 -2.17 -3.94
C ILE A 81 -1.56 -2.78 -2.77
N GLY A 82 -0.32 -2.33 -2.54
CA GLY A 82 0.42 -2.53 -1.30
C GLY A 82 0.42 -1.25 -0.48
N VAL A 83 0.22 -1.36 0.83
CA VAL A 83 0.19 -0.20 1.73
C VAL A 83 1.19 -0.35 2.85
N VAL A 84 2.07 0.63 2.99
CA VAL A 84 2.97 0.77 4.13
C VAL A 84 2.40 1.85 5.03
N PRO A 85 1.76 1.47 6.16
CA PRO A 85 1.16 2.44 7.06
C PRO A 85 2.21 3.23 7.84
N GLN A 86 1.80 4.38 8.38
CA GLN A 86 2.62 5.18 9.27
C GLN A 86 2.93 4.44 10.57
N GLU A 87 1.94 3.79 11.16
CA GLU A 87 2.05 3.11 12.44
C GLU A 87 2.49 1.65 12.30
N TYR A 88 3.25 1.18 13.29
CA TYR A 88 3.73 -0.21 13.36
C TYR A 88 2.66 -1.15 13.95
N ASN A 89 1.54 -1.34 13.23
CA ASN A 89 0.49 -2.29 13.61
C ASN A 89 0.95 -3.73 13.33
N LEU A 90 1.87 -4.22 14.14
CA LEU A 90 2.44 -5.56 14.07
C LEU A 90 2.04 -6.38 15.30
N ASN A 91 1.72 -7.65 15.10
CA ASN A 91 1.57 -8.58 16.21
C ASN A 91 2.94 -8.77 16.89
N GLN A 92 3.02 -8.37 18.17
CA GLN A 92 4.26 -8.31 18.93
C GLN A 92 4.74 -9.67 19.45
N PHE A 93 3.97 -10.75 19.24
CA PHE A 93 4.18 -12.05 19.89
C PHE A 93 4.56 -13.18 18.94
N ILE A 94 4.46 -12.96 17.64
CA ILE A 94 4.80 -13.99 16.65
C ILE A 94 6.03 -13.58 15.83
N PRO A 95 6.84 -14.55 15.38
CA PRO A 95 7.98 -14.30 14.51
C PRO A 95 7.59 -13.55 13.24
N ILE A 96 8.49 -12.68 12.78
CA ILE A 96 8.19 -11.85 11.60
C ILE A 96 8.02 -12.69 10.33
N GLN A 97 8.70 -13.81 10.21
CA GLN A 97 8.52 -14.74 9.10
C GLN A 97 7.12 -15.35 9.09
N GLU A 98 6.61 -15.76 10.26
CA GLU A 98 5.26 -16.31 10.38
C GLU A 98 4.19 -15.25 10.05
N THR A 99 4.41 -14.01 10.50
CA THR A 99 3.55 -12.87 10.11
C THR A 99 3.46 -12.75 8.59
N MET A 100 4.59 -12.84 7.89
CA MET A 100 4.64 -12.75 6.42
C MET A 100 3.90 -13.90 5.74
N ILE A 101 4.10 -15.14 6.23
CA ILE A 101 3.43 -16.33 5.70
C ILE A 101 1.91 -16.20 5.83
N ASN A 102 1.43 -15.75 6.98
CA ASN A 102 0.01 -15.55 7.23
C ASN A 102 -0.58 -14.48 6.31
N ILE A 103 0.13 -13.36 6.10
CA ILE A 103 -0.31 -12.30 5.20
C ILE A 103 -0.34 -12.80 3.75
N GLY A 104 0.69 -13.52 3.30
CA GLY A 104 0.68 -14.14 1.97
C GLY A 104 -0.55 -15.02 1.76
N GLY A 105 -0.95 -15.79 2.79
CA GLY A 105 -2.16 -16.59 2.78
C GLY A 105 -3.45 -15.78 2.58
N TYR A 106 -3.58 -14.58 3.18
CA TYR A 106 -4.73 -13.70 2.93
C TYR A 106 -4.84 -13.25 1.46
N PHE A 107 -3.72 -13.16 0.75
CA PHE A 107 -3.69 -12.85 -0.67
C PHE A 107 -3.76 -14.07 -1.58
N GLY A 108 -3.91 -15.28 -1.01
CA GLY A 108 -4.08 -16.53 -1.74
C GLY A 108 -2.78 -17.24 -2.13
N LEU A 109 -1.64 -16.86 -1.54
CA LEU A 109 -0.38 -17.58 -1.71
C LEU A 109 -0.39 -18.85 -0.87
N THR A 110 0.16 -19.94 -1.42
CA THR A 110 0.44 -21.14 -0.63
C THR A 110 1.54 -20.87 0.41
N LYS A 111 1.64 -21.69 1.45
CA LYS A 111 2.70 -21.58 2.46
C LYS A 111 4.10 -21.56 1.82
N LYS A 112 4.34 -22.43 0.83
CA LYS A 112 5.63 -22.51 0.12
C LYS A 112 5.92 -21.21 -0.66
N GLN A 113 4.92 -20.68 -1.38
CA GLN A 113 5.06 -19.41 -2.12
C GLN A 113 5.32 -18.24 -1.16
N SER A 114 4.56 -18.16 -0.05
CA SER A 114 4.75 -17.12 0.96
C SER A 114 6.14 -17.19 1.59
N MET A 115 6.63 -18.41 1.88
CA MET A 115 7.97 -18.61 2.44
C MET A 115 9.06 -18.12 1.48
N ASN A 116 9.01 -18.56 0.22
CA ASN A 116 9.99 -18.16 -0.79
C ASN A 116 9.99 -16.63 -1.00
N LYS A 117 8.80 -16.05 -1.12
CA LYS A 117 8.67 -14.58 -1.29
C LYS A 117 9.13 -13.81 -0.04
N THR A 118 8.89 -14.35 1.14
CA THR A 118 9.39 -13.78 2.41
C THR A 118 10.91 -13.79 2.44
N GLN A 119 11.54 -14.90 2.04
CA GLN A 119 12.99 -15.00 1.99
C GLN A 119 13.57 -13.94 1.04
N GLU A 120 13.10 -13.91 -0.21
CA GLU A 120 13.50 -12.91 -1.21
C GLU A 120 13.41 -11.47 -0.63
N LEU A 121 12.24 -11.08 -0.14
CA LEU A 121 12.03 -9.73 0.38
C LEU A 121 12.88 -9.41 1.62
N PHE A 122 13.09 -10.39 2.51
CA PHE A 122 13.90 -10.16 3.70
C PHE A 122 15.40 -10.11 3.39
N GLU A 123 15.87 -10.82 2.38
CA GLU A 123 17.24 -10.73 1.86
C GLU A 123 17.46 -9.35 1.21
N ASP A 124 16.58 -8.94 0.30
CA ASP A 124 16.64 -7.63 -0.38
C ASP A 124 16.62 -6.45 0.62
N LEU A 125 15.81 -6.56 1.68
CA LEU A 125 15.69 -5.53 2.71
C LEU A 125 16.70 -5.69 3.86
N GLY A 126 17.59 -6.71 3.82
CA GLY A 126 18.65 -6.91 4.80
C GLY A 126 18.16 -7.28 6.21
N ILE A 127 17.00 -7.96 6.31
CA ILE A 127 16.42 -8.39 7.60
C ILE A 127 16.24 -9.90 7.71
N TRP A 128 16.72 -10.70 6.78
CA TRP A 128 16.60 -12.16 6.80
C TRP A 128 17.18 -12.81 8.06
N HIS A 129 18.29 -12.27 8.57
CA HIS A 129 18.93 -12.74 9.82
C HIS A 129 18.04 -12.60 11.06
N LYS A 130 16.95 -11.82 10.98
CA LYS A 130 15.97 -11.59 12.05
C LYS A 130 14.64 -12.33 11.84
N ARG A 131 14.52 -13.20 10.84
CA ARG A 131 13.25 -13.84 10.46
C ARG A 131 12.52 -14.56 11.61
N GLU A 132 13.25 -15.08 12.57
CA GLU A 132 12.71 -15.81 13.74
C GLU A 132 12.44 -14.90 14.95
N CYS A 133 12.88 -13.63 14.88
CA CYS A 133 12.63 -12.65 15.93
C CYS A 133 11.18 -12.15 15.90
N THR A 134 10.69 -11.69 17.06
CA THR A 134 9.43 -10.97 17.16
C THR A 134 9.63 -9.47 16.83
N PRO A 135 8.57 -8.73 16.48
CA PRO A 135 8.71 -7.28 16.21
C PRO A 135 9.27 -6.46 17.38
N ARG A 136 9.17 -6.95 18.63
CA ARG A 136 9.73 -6.29 19.82
C ARG A 136 11.26 -6.21 19.77
N GLU A 137 11.89 -7.19 19.16
CA GLU A 137 13.35 -7.34 19.09
C GLU A 137 13.95 -6.56 17.90
N LEU A 138 13.11 -5.88 17.10
CA LEU A 138 13.54 -5.12 15.94
C LEU A 138 13.76 -3.65 16.27
N SER A 139 14.80 -3.06 15.68
CA SER A 139 14.97 -1.60 15.65
C SER A 139 13.85 -0.91 14.85
N GLY A 140 13.66 0.41 15.03
CA GLY A 140 12.68 1.17 14.25
C GLY A 140 12.87 1.03 12.74
N GLY A 141 14.12 1.09 12.27
CA GLY A 141 14.44 0.88 10.86
C GLY A 141 14.10 -0.52 10.35
N MET A 142 14.35 -1.57 11.16
CA MET A 142 13.97 -2.94 10.81
C MET A 142 12.45 -3.13 10.79
N LYS A 143 11.71 -2.51 11.72
CA LYS A 143 10.24 -2.49 11.69
C LYS A 143 9.72 -1.85 10.42
N ARG A 144 10.33 -0.74 9.97
CA ARG A 144 9.95 -0.08 8.71
C ARG A 144 10.18 -0.99 7.51
N ARG A 145 11.34 -1.67 7.44
CA ARG A 145 11.63 -2.66 6.39
C ARG A 145 10.65 -3.83 6.40
N LEU A 146 10.25 -4.32 7.58
CA LEU A 146 9.22 -5.35 7.72
C LEU A 146 7.87 -4.88 7.18
N LEU A 147 7.45 -3.63 7.43
CA LEU A 147 6.21 -3.08 6.86
C LEU A 147 6.27 -2.98 5.34
N ILE A 148 7.43 -2.63 4.77
CA ILE A 148 7.65 -2.63 3.32
C ILE A 148 7.55 -4.05 2.77
N ALA A 149 8.26 -5.03 3.37
CA ALA A 149 8.15 -6.43 2.97
C ALA A 149 6.70 -6.92 3.00
N ARG A 150 5.96 -6.56 4.07
CA ARG A 150 4.54 -6.89 4.23
C ARG A 150 3.68 -6.35 3.10
N ALA A 151 3.92 -5.11 2.69
CA ALA A 151 3.19 -4.50 1.60
C ALA A 151 3.51 -5.14 0.24
N LEU A 152 4.70 -5.72 0.08
CA LEU A 152 5.19 -6.30 -1.18
C LEU A 152 4.93 -7.81 -1.32
N ILE A 153 4.49 -8.52 -0.27
CA ILE A 153 4.39 -9.99 -0.26
C ILE A 153 3.53 -10.56 -1.40
N HIS A 154 2.48 -9.84 -1.77
CA HIS A 154 1.56 -10.24 -2.83
C HIS A 154 1.89 -9.62 -4.20
N SER A 155 3.08 -9.02 -4.35
CA SER A 155 3.58 -8.38 -5.58
C SER A 155 2.59 -7.35 -6.15
N PRO A 156 2.20 -6.33 -5.36
CA PRO A 156 1.29 -5.29 -5.81
C PRO A 156 1.87 -4.50 -6.98
N LYS A 157 1.00 -3.93 -7.82
CA LYS A 157 1.40 -3.03 -8.92
C LYS A 157 1.55 -1.59 -8.47
N LEU A 158 0.81 -1.18 -7.43
CA LEU A 158 0.83 0.16 -6.84
C LEU A 158 1.23 0.04 -5.37
N LEU A 159 2.31 0.71 -4.97
CA LEU A 159 2.75 0.79 -3.58
C LEU A 159 2.45 2.18 -3.02
N ILE A 160 1.73 2.23 -1.90
CA ILE A 160 1.40 3.46 -1.18
C ILE A 160 2.18 3.48 0.14
N LEU A 161 2.93 4.56 0.36
CA LEU A 161 3.64 4.81 1.61
C LEU A 161 2.94 5.96 2.34
N ASP A 162 2.35 5.69 3.51
CA ASP A 162 1.74 6.71 4.37
C ASP A 162 2.74 7.13 5.44
N GLU A 163 3.36 8.32 5.27
CA GLU A 163 4.31 8.90 6.22
C GLU A 163 3.80 10.24 6.74
N PRO A 164 4.20 10.66 7.98
CA PRO A 164 3.71 11.90 8.58
C PRO A 164 4.06 13.15 7.77
N THR A 165 5.11 13.09 6.96
CA THR A 165 5.60 14.23 6.17
C THR A 165 5.45 14.07 4.67
N ALA A 166 5.28 12.85 4.16
CA ALA A 166 5.12 12.57 2.74
C ALA A 166 4.38 11.25 2.51
N CYS A 167 3.47 11.25 1.55
CA CYS A 167 2.89 10.05 0.98
C CYS A 167 3.54 9.81 -0.38
N LEU A 168 4.18 8.67 -0.55
CA LEU A 168 4.80 8.25 -1.80
C LEU A 168 3.95 7.14 -2.43
N LEU A 169 3.60 7.33 -3.68
CA LEU A 169 3.02 6.29 -4.54
C LEU A 169 4.13 5.80 -5.48
N TYR A 170 4.44 4.52 -5.41
CA TYR A 170 5.41 3.88 -6.29
C TYR A 170 4.71 2.79 -7.08
N THR A 171 4.91 2.79 -8.38
CA THR A 171 4.45 1.72 -9.26
C THR A 171 5.64 0.82 -9.60
N SER A 172 5.48 -0.49 -9.53
CA SER A 172 6.57 -1.39 -9.88
C SER A 172 6.92 -1.24 -11.37
N PRO A 173 8.22 -1.20 -11.73
CA PRO A 173 8.62 -1.16 -13.12
C PRO A 173 8.04 -2.36 -13.88
N SER A 174 7.58 -2.09 -15.09
CA SER A 174 7.09 -3.14 -15.99
C SER A 174 8.24 -4.11 -16.31
N PRO A 175 7.99 -5.44 -16.41
CA PRO A 175 9.02 -6.42 -16.77
C PRO A 175 9.69 -6.21 -18.14
N ARG A 176 9.35 -5.13 -18.84
CA ARG A 176 9.86 -4.83 -20.19
C ARG A 176 11.16 -4.02 -20.22
N ASP A 177 11.60 -3.49 -19.07
CA ASP A 177 12.81 -2.65 -19.02
C ASP A 177 14.07 -3.43 -18.61
N ALA A 178 13.96 -4.77 -18.51
CA ALA A 178 15.08 -5.70 -18.29
C ALA A 178 15.40 -6.48 -19.56
N SER A 179 15.88 -5.75 -20.58
CA SER A 179 16.50 -6.36 -21.78
C SER A 179 17.63 -5.49 -22.30
#